data_ab362210c38333cb421a5006ddb03291
#
_entry.id   ab362210c38333cb421a5006ddb03291
#
_cell.length_a   1.000
_cell.length_b   1.000
_cell.length_c   1.000
_cell.angle_alpha   90.00
_cell.angle_beta   90.00
_cell.angle_gamma   90.00
#
_symmetry.space_group_name_H-M   'P 1'
#
loop_
_entity.id
_entity.type
_entity.pdbx_description
1 polymer ?
#
loop_
_entity_poly.entity_id
_entity_poly.type
_entity_poly.pdbx_seq_one_letter_code
_entity_poly.pdbx_strand_id
1 'polypeptide(L)'
;GRERFFWQLTLARLCYSAKKYELAKTQLESLDQTLQATGLGDWEPDLALDVLRMLHSCCELLPQNHAVREHKEEIYRRLCHLDLEVVLE
;
A
#
# COMPACT_ATOMS: atom_id res chain seq x y z
N GLY A 1 2.78 1.40 17.65
CA GLY A 1 1.73 2.38 17.71
C GLY A 1 1.55 3.16 16.41
N ARG A 2 0.67 4.10 16.46
CA ARG A 2 0.31 4.94 15.30
C ARG A 2 1.50 5.75 14.80
N GLU A 3 2.31 6.28 15.71
CA GLU A 3 3.50 7.06 15.37
C GLU A 3 4.49 6.25 14.57
N ARG A 4 4.68 5.00 14.94
CA ARG A 4 5.57 4.09 14.24
C ARG A 4 5.08 3.82 12.83
N PHE A 5 3.77 3.68 12.66
CA PHE A 5 3.15 3.50 11.36
C PHE A 5 3.44 4.68 10.44
N PHE A 6 3.20 5.90 10.93
CA PHE A 6 3.45 7.11 10.14
C PHE A 6 4.92 7.29 9.79
N TRP A 7 5.81 6.97 10.73
CA TRP A 7 7.24 7.04 10.47
C TRP A 7 7.66 6.06 9.37
N GLN A 8 7.15 4.84 9.41
CA GLN A 8 7.43 3.84 8.41
C GLN A 8 6.85 4.21 7.05
N LEU A 9 5.66 4.81 7.04
CA LEU A 9 5.06 5.32 5.82
C LEU A 9 5.92 6.43 5.20
N THR A 10 6.45 7.32 6.02
CA THR A 10 7.36 8.37 5.56
C THR A 10 8.61 7.77 4.93
N LEU A 11 9.19 6.75 5.54
CA LEU A 11 10.34 6.04 4.96
C LEU A 11 9.99 5.42 3.62
N ALA A 12 8.83 4.81 3.50
CA ALA A 12 8.38 4.22 2.24
C ALA A 12 8.25 5.30 1.15
N ARG A 13 7.72 6.45 1.49
CA ARG A 13 7.62 7.58 0.56
C ARG A 13 8.99 8.08 0.12
N LEU A 14 9.94 8.15 1.03
CA LEU A 14 11.32 8.54 0.71
C LEU A 14 11.98 7.53 -0.23
N CYS A 15 11.80 6.25 0.02
CA CYS A 15 12.30 5.20 -0.85
C CYS A 15 11.70 5.30 -2.25
N TYR A 16 10.39 5.56 -2.32
CA TYR A 16 9.70 5.75 -3.58
C TYR A 16 10.27 6.94 -4.34
N SER A 17 10.44 8.07 -3.67
CA SER A 17 11.00 9.28 -4.27
C SER A 17 12.43 9.09 -4.76
N ALA A 18 13.20 8.24 -4.06
CA ALA A 18 14.57 7.91 -4.46
C ALA A 18 14.62 6.82 -5.54
N LYS A 19 13.48 6.40 -6.05
CA LYS A 19 13.33 5.36 -7.09
C LYS A 19 13.79 3.98 -6.61
N LYS A 20 13.78 3.75 -5.30
CA LYS A 20 14.09 2.46 -4.70
C LYS A 20 12.79 1.69 -4.48
N TYR A 21 12.19 1.25 -5.59
CA TYR A 21 10.83 0.70 -5.60
C TYR A 21 10.72 -0.65 -4.88
N GLU A 22 11.74 -1.48 -4.95
CA GLU A 22 11.71 -2.76 -4.22
C GLU A 22 11.69 -2.55 -2.71
N LEU A 23 12.52 -1.62 -2.24
CA LEU A 23 12.58 -1.30 -0.82
C LEU A 23 11.27 -0.65 -0.36
N ALA A 24 10.74 0.28 -1.14
CA ALA A 24 9.45 0.90 -0.88
C ALA A 24 8.34 -0.14 -0.84
N LYS A 25 8.34 -1.06 -1.79
CA LYS A 25 7.35 -2.15 -1.86
C LYS A 25 7.38 -3.00 -0.59
N THR A 26 8.57 -3.40 -0.14
CA THR A 26 8.72 -4.21 1.06
C THR A 26 8.14 -3.51 2.29
N GLN A 27 8.43 -2.23 2.43
CA GLN A 27 7.91 -1.45 3.56
C GLN A 27 6.40 -1.27 3.49
N LEU A 28 5.88 -1.03 2.28
CA LEU A 28 4.44 -0.87 2.08
C LEU A 28 3.68 -2.16 2.34
N GLU A 29 4.25 -3.30 1.97
CA GLU A 29 3.66 -4.61 2.29
C GLU A 29 3.57 -4.82 3.79
N SER A 30 4.62 -4.45 4.52
CA SER A 30 4.61 -4.52 5.98
C SER A 30 3.53 -3.62 6.59
N LEU A 31 3.39 -2.40 6.06
CA LEU A 31 2.34 -1.47 6.50
C LEU A 31 0.95 -2.02 6.22
N ASP A 32 0.76 -2.62 5.06
CA ASP A 32 -0.51 -3.23 4.69
C ASP A 32 -0.88 -4.37 5.64
N GLN A 33 0.08 -5.22 5.99
CA GLN A 33 -0.14 -6.27 6.96
C GLN A 33 -0.53 -5.72 8.33
N THR A 34 0.10 -4.64 8.74
CA THR A 34 -0.23 -3.97 10.01
C THR A 34 -1.65 -3.42 9.97
N LEU A 35 -2.05 -2.79 8.86
CA LEU A 35 -3.41 -2.29 8.70
C LEU A 35 -4.45 -3.40 8.83
N GLN A 36 -4.18 -4.54 8.21
CA GLN A 36 -5.09 -5.67 8.27
C GLN A 36 -5.14 -6.29 9.67
N ALA A 37 -3.98 -6.45 10.30
CA ALA A 37 -3.89 -7.08 11.62
C ALA A 37 -4.52 -6.25 12.74
N THR A 38 -4.41 -4.92 12.64
CA THR A 38 -4.90 -4.01 13.68
C THR A 38 -6.30 -3.48 13.42
N GLY A 39 -6.84 -3.69 12.22
CA GLY A 39 -8.12 -3.12 11.82
C GLY A 39 -8.07 -1.61 11.61
N LEU A 40 -6.88 -1.02 11.60
CA LEU A 40 -6.71 0.42 11.42
C LEU A 40 -7.29 0.91 10.09
N GLY A 41 -7.24 0.07 9.05
CA GLY A 41 -7.81 0.40 7.76
C GLY A 41 -9.32 0.64 7.80
N ASP A 42 -10.03 0.02 8.74
CA ASP A 42 -11.46 0.24 8.92
C ASP A 42 -11.75 1.59 9.57
N TRP A 43 -10.84 2.06 10.41
CA TRP A 43 -10.96 3.33 11.10
C TRP A 43 -10.46 4.51 10.27
N GLU A 44 -9.44 4.28 9.46
CA GLU A 44 -8.83 5.31 8.62
C GLU A 44 -8.65 4.78 7.19
N PRO A 45 -9.73 4.70 6.41
CA PRO A 45 -9.67 4.16 5.05
C PRO A 45 -8.75 4.95 4.12
N ASP A 46 -8.58 6.24 4.38
CA ASP A 46 -7.67 7.08 3.57
C ASP A 46 -6.22 6.60 3.67
N LEU A 47 -5.80 6.16 4.86
CA LEU A 47 -4.46 5.58 5.03
C LEU A 47 -4.30 4.29 4.26
N ALA A 48 -5.32 3.43 4.32
CA ALA A 48 -5.30 2.17 3.58
C ALA A 48 -5.23 2.42 2.07
N LEU A 49 -5.98 3.39 1.58
CA LEU A 49 -5.94 3.77 0.16
C LEU A 49 -4.57 4.29 -0.24
N ASP A 50 -3.96 5.14 0.57
CA ASP A 50 -2.63 5.69 0.28
C ASP A 50 -1.58 4.59 0.20
N VAL A 51 -1.60 3.66 1.15
CA VAL A 51 -0.65 2.54 1.18
C VAL A 51 -0.83 1.67 -0.07
N LEU A 52 -2.07 1.32 -0.39
CA LEU A 52 -2.36 0.45 -1.53
C LEU A 52 -2.05 1.14 -2.87
N ARG A 53 -2.36 2.42 -3.01
CA ARG A 53 -2.03 3.17 -4.23
C ARG A 53 -0.53 3.23 -4.46
N MET A 54 0.23 3.51 -3.42
CA MET A 54 1.67 3.56 -3.52
C MET A 54 2.26 2.18 -3.82
N LEU A 55 1.72 1.14 -3.20
CA LEU A 55 2.13 -0.24 -3.46
C LEU A 55 1.84 -0.65 -4.90
N HIS A 56 0.68 -0.28 -5.43
CA HIS A 56 0.33 -0.51 -6.82
C HIS A 56 1.31 0.19 -7.76
N SER A 57 1.65 1.45 -7.47
CA SER A 57 2.63 2.20 -8.26
C SER A 57 4.00 1.55 -8.25
N CYS A 58 4.45 1.05 -7.10
CA CYS A 58 5.70 0.31 -7.01
C CYS A 58 5.68 -0.93 -7.92
N CYS A 59 4.57 -1.67 -7.91
CA CYS A 59 4.44 -2.84 -8.76
C CYS A 59 4.48 -2.48 -10.25
N GLU A 60 3.94 -1.34 -10.64
CA GLU A 60 4.00 -0.88 -12.03
C GLU A 60 5.40 -0.50 -12.46
N LEU A 61 6.19 0.05 -11.54
CA LEU A 61 7.54 0.55 -11.83
C LEU A 61 8.61 -0.52 -11.71
N LEU A 62 8.30 -1.64 -11.11
CA LEU A 62 9.21 -2.78 -11.03
C LEU A 62 9.18 -3.61 -12.31
N PRO A 63 10.25 -4.40 -12.58
CA PRO A 63 10.22 -5.31 -13.73
C PRO A 63 9.02 -6.24 -13.68
N GLN A 64 8.30 -6.33 -14.77
CA GLN A 64 7.07 -7.12 -14.84
C GLN A 64 7.38 -8.61 -14.99
N ASN A 65 6.90 -9.41 -14.04
CA ASN A 65 6.93 -10.86 -14.11
C ASN A 65 5.58 -11.38 -13.60
N HIS A 66 5.39 -12.68 -13.61
CA HIS A 66 4.12 -13.28 -13.22
C HIS A 66 3.72 -12.92 -11.78
N ALA A 67 4.66 -13.01 -10.85
CA ALA A 67 4.40 -12.72 -9.44
C ALA A 67 4.03 -11.26 -9.21
N VAL A 68 4.74 -10.34 -9.87
CA VAL A 68 4.46 -8.90 -9.76
C VAL A 68 3.08 -8.59 -10.35
N ARG A 69 2.73 -9.19 -11.48
CA ARG A 69 1.43 -8.99 -12.12
C ARG A 69 0.28 -9.49 -11.26
N GLU A 70 0.43 -10.68 -10.69
CA GLU A 70 -0.60 -11.23 -9.80
C GLU A 70 -0.79 -10.34 -8.57
N HIS A 71 0.28 -9.90 -7.97
CA HIS A 71 0.25 -9.02 -6.80
C HIS A 71 -0.42 -7.68 -7.15
N LYS A 72 -0.07 -7.12 -8.31
CA LYS A 72 -0.67 -5.86 -8.79
C LYS A 72 -2.18 -6.00 -8.98
N GLU A 73 -2.64 -7.10 -9.56
CA GLU A 73 -4.06 -7.34 -9.75
C GLU A 73 -4.81 -7.48 -8.43
N GLU A 74 -4.22 -8.16 -7.47
CA GLU A 74 -4.80 -8.30 -6.13
C GLU A 74 -4.93 -6.95 -5.46
N ILE A 75 -3.89 -6.12 -5.51
CA ILE A 75 -3.90 -4.79 -4.94
C ILE A 75 -4.97 -3.93 -5.62
N TYR A 76 -5.06 -4.01 -6.93
CA TYR A 76 -6.07 -3.27 -7.70
C TYR A 76 -7.48 -3.65 -7.27
N ARG A 77 -7.76 -4.93 -7.09
CA ARG A 77 -9.08 -5.38 -6.63
C ARG A 77 -9.40 -4.83 -5.24
N ARG A 78 -8.41 -4.82 -4.35
CA ARG A 78 -8.59 -4.25 -3.01
C ARG A 78 -8.81 -2.75 -3.05
N LEU A 79 -8.11 -2.04 -3.93
CA LEU A 79 -8.31 -0.60 -4.14
C LEU A 79 -9.73 -0.31 -4.62
N CYS A 80 -10.21 -1.04 -5.61
CA CYS A 80 -11.56 -0.87 -6.10
C CYS A 80 -12.61 -1.11 -5.01
N HIS A 81 -12.39 -2.12 -4.17
CA HIS A 81 -13.28 -2.42 -3.07
C HIS A 81 -13.32 -1.30 -2.04
N LEU A 82 -12.15 -0.78 -1.67
CA LEU A 82 -12.06 0.33 -0.72
C LEU A 82 -12.65 1.63 -1.27
N ASP A 83 -12.39 1.94 -2.54
CA ASP A 83 -12.98 3.12 -3.17
C ASP A 83 -14.50 3.02 -3.17
N LEU A 84 -15.04 1.84 -3.45
CA LEU A 84 -16.48 1.63 -3.45
C LEU A 84 -17.06 1.83 -2.06
N GLU A 85 -16.42 1.31 -1.03
CA GLU A 85 -16.84 1.50 0.35
C GLU A 85 -16.86 2.97 0.75
N VAL A 86 -15.82 3.71 0.38
CA VAL A 86 -15.72 5.14 0.69
C VAL A 86 -16.84 5.92 -0.02
N VAL A 87 -17.12 5.59 -1.27
CA VAL A 87 -18.16 6.26 -2.05
C VAL A 87 -19.56 5.96 -1.49
N LEU A 88 -19.78 4.75 -1.01
CA LEU A 88 -21.07 4.34 -0.49
C LEU A 88 -21.37 4.85 0.93
N GLU A 89 -20.34 5.25 1.66
CA GLU A 89 -20.53 5.90 2.96
C GLU A 89 -20.99 7.34 2.80
#